data_dd23d73d7b6998d16e3141cc0992413a
#
_entry.id   dd23d73d7b6998d16e3141cc0992413a
#
_cell.length_a   1.000
_cell.length_b   1.000
_cell.length_c   1.000
_cell.angle_alpha   90.00
_cell.angle_beta   90.00
_cell.angle_gamma   90.00
#
_symmetry.space_group_name_H-M   'P 1'
#
loop_
_entity.id
_entity.type
_entity.pdbx_description
1 polymer ?
#
loop_
_entity_poly.entity_id
_entity_poly.type
_entity_poly.pdbx_seq_one_letter_code
_entity_poly.pdbx_strand_id
1 'polypeptide(L)'
;MNKKYFFLILQIIIITFIKITMVHSAEEKSIFCKGIYWSNNKAEYAEWHLIYGIPKYYINFKINNSIKKAKFSIRKGNGGTIIGTGGWDKKTGEQSSLTLLYSLSNKIFKMKSRYTDTRIEGKCTGIMTL
;
A
#
# COMPACT_ATOMS: atom_id res chain seq x y z
N MET A 1 -12.67 -21.15 48.93
CA MET A 1 -11.79 -20.31 48.13
C MET A 1 -11.85 -18.87 48.64
N ASN A 2 -10.71 -18.35 49.02
CA ASN A 2 -10.64 -17.02 49.69
C ASN A 2 -10.89 -15.93 48.67
N LYS A 3 -11.85 -15.01 48.89
CA LYS A 3 -12.23 -13.94 47.94
C LYS A 3 -11.06 -13.07 47.49
N LYS A 4 -10.02 -12.95 48.30
CA LYS A 4 -8.79 -12.20 47.95
C LYS A 4 -8.01 -12.86 46.79
N TYR A 5 -7.92 -14.20 46.73
CA TYR A 5 -7.22 -14.91 45.66
C TYR A 5 -7.99 -14.85 44.33
N PHE A 6 -9.33 -14.85 44.41
CA PHE A 6 -10.16 -14.75 43.23
C PHE A 6 -9.96 -13.38 42.53
N PHE A 7 -9.90 -12.28 43.26
CA PHE A 7 -9.63 -10.95 42.72
C PHE A 7 -8.23 -10.84 42.10
N LEU A 8 -7.23 -11.44 42.72
CA LEU A 8 -5.85 -11.42 42.23
C LEU A 8 -5.70 -12.21 40.90
N ILE A 9 -6.34 -13.37 40.79
CA ILE A 9 -6.37 -14.18 39.57
C ILE A 9 -7.11 -13.42 38.46
N LEU A 10 -8.23 -12.80 38.75
CA LEU A 10 -9.01 -12.02 37.78
C LEU A 10 -8.20 -10.84 37.24
N GLN A 11 -7.45 -10.11 38.07
CA GLN A 11 -6.58 -9.03 37.63
C GLN A 11 -5.43 -9.50 36.74
N ILE A 12 -4.82 -10.65 37.03
CA ILE A 12 -3.76 -11.24 36.21
C ILE A 12 -4.30 -11.64 34.83
N ILE A 13 -5.50 -12.21 34.75
CA ILE A 13 -6.16 -12.58 33.49
C ILE A 13 -6.47 -11.34 32.66
N ILE A 14 -6.97 -10.26 33.26
CA ILE A 14 -7.27 -9.00 32.56
C ILE A 14 -5.98 -8.36 32.00
N ILE A 15 -4.90 -8.34 32.77
CA ILE A 15 -3.61 -7.76 32.34
C ILE A 15 -2.99 -8.57 31.21
N THR A 16 -3.09 -9.91 31.23
CA THR A 16 -2.63 -10.77 30.13
C THR A 16 -3.47 -10.61 28.87
N PHE A 17 -4.77 -10.45 28.98
CA PHE A 17 -5.65 -10.19 27.84
C PHE A 17 -5.35 -8.85 27.16
N ILE A 18 -5.10 -7.80 27.93
CA ILE A 18 -4.74 -6.46 27.40
C ILE A 18 -3.41 -6.50 26.65
N LYS A 19 -2.43 -7.28 27.13
CA LYS A 19 -1.14 -7.43 26.44
C LYS A 19 -1.26 -8.21 25.13
N ILE A 20 -2.14 -9.20 25.04
CA ILE A 20 -2.36 -9.99 23.82
C ILE A 20 -3.07 -9.18 22.74
N THR A 21 -3.96 -8.25 23.10
CA THR A 21 -4.64 -7.38 22.12
C THR A 21 -3.76 -6.26 21.58
N MET A 22 -2.70 -5.86 22.27
CA MET A 22 -1.78 -4.82 21.79
C MET A 22 -0.72 -5.30 20.79
N VAL A 23 -0.51 -6.61 20.64
CA VAL A 23 0.57 -7.19 19.80
C VAL A 23 0.13 -7.38 18.34
N HIS A 24 -1.13 -7.16 17.96
CA HIS A 24 -1.66 -7.53 16.64
C HIS A 24 -2.19 -6.38 15.79
N SER A 25 -1.96 -5.12 16.13
CA SER A 25 -2.18 -4.03 15.18
C SER A 25 -0.92 -3.86 14.30
N ALA A 26 -0.85 -4.62 13.20
CA ALA A 26 0.03 -4.26 12.10
C ALA A 26 -0.37 -2.84 11.65
N GLU A 27 0.47 -1.84 11.93
CA GLU A 27 0.26 -0.48 11.45
C GLU A 27 0.27 -0.49 9.93
N GLU A 28 -0.89 -0.27 9.31
CA GLU A 28 -0.95 0.04 7.89
C GLU A 28 -0.23 1.36 7.66
N LYS A 29 0.92 1.29 7.00
CA LYS A 29 1.64 2.49 6.60
C LYS A 29 1.15 2.91 5.23
N SER A 30 0.81 4.18 5.08
CA SER A 30 0.37 4.73 3.81
C SER A 30 1.22 5.93 3.40
N ILE A 31 1.49 6.01 2.10
CA ILE A 31 2.12 7.14 1.46
C ILE A 31 1.12 7.75 0.50
N PHE A 32 0.99 9.06 0.54
CA PHE A 32 0.13 9.79 -0.37
C PHE A 32 0.93 10.34 -1.54
N CYS A 33 0.44 10.11 -2.75
CA CYS A 33 1.06 10.57 -3.98
C CYS A 33 0.05 11.34 -4.84
N LYS A 34 0.55 12.27 -5.62
CA LYS A 34 -0.20 13.00 -6.64
C LYS A 34 0.65 13.23 -7.89
N GLY A 35 -0.01 13.25 -9.02
CA GLY A 35 0.65 13.40 -10.30
C GLY A 35 -0.31 13.30 -11.47
N ILE A 36 0.18 12.75 -12.57
CA ILE A 36 -0.53 12.66 -13.83
C ILE A 36 -0.70 11.21 -14.26
N TYR A 37 -1.89 10.90 -14.69
CA TYR A 37 -2.27 9.65 -15.34
C TYR A 37 -2.44 9.89 -16.84
N TRP A 38 -1.74 9.12 -17.66
CA TRP A 38 -1.88 9.12 -19.11
C TRP A 38 -2.51 7.82 -19.56
N SER A 39 -3.53 7.91 -20.37
CA SER A 39 -4.14 6.78 -21.05
C SER A 39 -4.87 7.25 -22.31
N ASN A 40 -4.76 6.52 -23.41
CA ASN A 40 -5.40 6.87 -24.69
C ASN A 40 -5.11 8.31 -25.15
N ASN A 41 -3.86 8.75 -25.03
CA ASN A 41 -3.38 10.09 -25.36
C ASN A 41 -4.04 11.24 -24.56
N LYS A 42 -4.64 10.92 -23.43
CA LYS A 42 -5.20 11.89 -22.48
C LYS A 42 -4.37 11.93 -21.20
N ALA A 43 -4.12 13.13 -20.70
CA ALA A 43 -3.48 13.36 -19.42
C ALA A 43 -4.52 13.84 -18.41
N GLU A 44 -4.59 13.19 -17.25
CA GLU A 44 -5.55 13.50 -16.19
C GLU A 44 -4.82 13.59 -14.85
N TYR A 45 -5.28 14.48 -13.99
CA TYR A 45 -4.77 14.56 -12.63
C TYR A 45 -5.19 13.31 -11.85
N ALA A 46 -4.25 12.75 -11.08
CA ALA A 46 -4.47 11.58 -10.26
C ALA A 46 -3.86 11.74 -8.87
N GLU A 47 -4.52 11.16 -7.90
CA GLU A 47 -4.05 11.00 -6.54
C GLU A 47 -4.09 9.52 -6.17
N TRP A 48 -3.12 9.06 -5.39
CA TRP A 48 -3.14 7.69 -4.93
C TRP A 48 -2.49 7.52 -3.57
N HIS A 49 -2.93 6.50 -2.88
CA HIS A 49 -2.35 6.04 -1.64
C HIS A 49 -1.65 4.71 -1.88
N LEU A 50 -0.37 4.68 -1.58
CA LEU A 50 0.38 3.45 -1.50
C LEU A 50 0.19 2.88 -0.10
N ILE A 51 -0.64 1.85 0.02
CA ILE A 51 -0.87 1.13 1.26
C ILE A 51 0.02 -0.10 1.22
N TYR A 52 0.95 -0.19 2.14
CA TYR A 52 1.82 -1.34 2.22
C TYR A 52 1.68 -2.04 3.56
N GLY A 53 1.53 -3.32 3.48
CA GLY A 53 1.43 -4.25 4.60
C GLY A 53 1.74 -5.66 4.11
N ILE A 54 2.08 -6.54 5.00
CA ILE A 54 2.33 -7.95 4.65
C ILE A 54 0.97 -8.65 4.45
N PRO A 55 0.74 -9.43 3.36
CA PRO A 55 1.70 -9.89 2.34
C PRO A 55 1.58 -9.23 0.97
N LYS A 56 0.65 -8.32 0.74
CA LYS A 56 0.41 -7.72 -0.58
C LYS A 56 0.25 -6.22 -0.51
N TYR A 57 0.83 -5.55 -1.48
CA TYR A 57 0.72 -4.11 -1.62
C TYR A 57 -0.41 -3.75 -2.56
N TYR A 58 -1.29 -2.88 -2.09
CA TYR A 58 -2.41 -2.36 -2.86
C TYR A 58 -2.22 -0.87 -3.07
N ILE A 59 -2.57 -0.41 -4.24
CA ILE A 59 -2.62 1.01 -4.55
C ILE A 59 -4.02 1.35 -5.03
N ASN A 60 -4.65 2.29 -4.37
CA ASN A 60 -5.91 2.87 -4.78
C ASN A 60 -5.64 4.19 -5.49
N PHE A 61 -5.90 4.23 -6.79
CA PHE A 61 -5.76 5.43 -7.61
C PHE A 61 -7.12 6.12 -7.74
N LYS A 62 -7.17 7.39 -7.40
CA LYS A 62 -8.29 8.27 -7.71
C LYS A 62 -7.92 9.08 -8.96
N ILE A 63 -8.56 8.75 -10.07
CA ILE A 63 -8.36 9.38 -11.37
C ILE A 63 -9.67 10.04 -11.75
N ASN A 64 -9.71 11.38 -11.74
CA ASN A 64 -10.95 12.13 -11.76
C ASN A 64 -11.88 11.68 -10.60
N ASN A 65 -13.08 11.22 -10.90
CA ASN A 65 -14.03 10.71 -9.91
C ASN A 65 -14.09 9.17 -9.85
N SER A 66 -13.16 8.49 -10.53
CA SER A 66 -13.09 7.03 -10.57
C SER A 66 -11.98 6.50 -9.67
N ILE A 67 -12.26 5.40 -8.98
CA ILE A 67 -11.26 4.70 -8.17
C ILE A 67 -10.86 3.42 -8.90
N LYS A 68 -9.56 3.26 -9.13
CA LYS A 68 -8.95 2.04 -9.67
C LYS A 68 -8.00 1.46 -8.65
N LYS A 69 -8.07 0.16 -8.46
CA LYS A 69 -7.20 -0.58 -7.53
C LYS A 69 -6.21 -1.45 -8.29
N ALA A 70 -4.95 -1.38 -7.90
CA ALA A 70 -3.90 -2.25 -8.41
C ALA A 70 -3.23 -3.03 -7.28
N LYS A 71 -2.76 -4.24 -7.60
CA LYS A 71 -2.02 -5.13 -6.69
C LYS A 71 -0.61 -5.30 -7.19
N PHE A 72 0.35 -5.27 -6.29
CA PHE A 72 1.77 -5.42 -6.62
C PHE A 72 2.49 -6.38 -5.68
N SER A 73 3.45 -7.10 -6.24
CA SER A 73 4.54 -7.72 -5.50
C SER A 73 5.73 -6.77 -5.54
N ILE A 74 6.29 -6.45 -4.40
CA ILE A 74 7.32 -5.41 -4.26
C ILE A 74 8.64 -6.02 -3.82
N ARG A 75 9.74 -5.54 -4.39
CA ARG A 75 11.11 -5.87 -4.02
C ARG A 75 12.00 -4.64 -4.01
N LYS A 76 13.10 -4.70 -3.27
CA LYS A 76 14.15 -3.68 -3.34
C LYS A 76 14.92 -3.81 -4.64
N GLY A 77 15.12 -2.68 -5.32
CA GLY A 77 16.04 -2.55 -6.44
C GLY A 77 17.35 -1.89 -6.02
N ASN A 78 18.21 -1.66 -6.99
CA ASN A 78 19.47 -0.96 -6.77
C ASN A 78 19.25 0.54 -6.54
N GLY A 79 20.15 1.20 -5.79
CA GLY A 79 20.16 2.66 -5.64
C GLY A 79 18.98 3.25 -4.85
N GLY A 80 18.46 2.53 -3.86
CA GLY A 80 17.31 3.03 -3.07
C GLY A 80 16.01 3.09 -3.86
N THR A 81 15.83 2.18 -4.82
CA THR A 81 14.63 2.06 -5.63
C THR A 81 13.78 0.89 -5.15
N ILE A 82 12.48 1.06 -5.18
CA ILE A 82 11.51 -0.01 -4.97
C ILE A 82 10.89 -0.36 -6.30
N ILE A 83 10.87 -1.65 -6.61
CA ILE A 83 10.33 -2.19 -7.85
C ILE A 83 9.09 -3.01 -7.52
N GLY A 84 7.97 -2.71 -8.20
CA GLY A 84 6.73 -3.47 -8.10
C GLY A 84 6.34 -4.07 -9.44
N THR A 85 5.82 -5.28 -9.43
CA THR A 85 5.19 -5.93 -10.56
C THR A 85 3.81 -6.40 -10.18
N GLY A 86 2.82 -6.16 -11.03
CA GLY A 86 1.45 -6.51 -10.70
C GLY A 86 0.46 -6.18 -11.80
N GLY A 87 -0.75 -5.86 -11.42
CA GLY A 87 -1.81 -5.55 -12.37
C GLY A 87 -3.01 -4.87 -11.71
N TRP A 88 -3.92 -4.38 -12.56
CA TRP A 88 -5.20 -3.86 -12.12
C TRP A 88 -6.05 -4.97 -11.50
N ASP A 89 -6.69 -4.64 -10.39
CA ASP A 89 -7.68 -5.52 -9.76
C ASP A 89 -8.99 -5.40 -10.54
N LYS A 90 -9.15 -6.24 -11.56
CA LYS A 90 -10.35 -6.29 -12.40
C LYS A 90 -11.08 -7.62 -12.21
N LYS A 91 -12.39 -7.57 -12.13
CA LYS A 91 -13.27 -8.75 -12.11
C LYS A 91 -13.35 -9.47 -13.46
N THR A 92 -12.89 -8.83 -14.53
CA THR A 92 -12.95 -9.32 -15.91
C THR A 92 -11.53 -9.56 -16.41
N GLY A 93 -11.06 -10.77 -16.43
CA GLY A 93 -9.85 -11.37 -16.96
C GLY A 93 -8.88 -10.65 -17.93
N GLU A 94 -8.92 -9.33 -17.99
CA GLU A 94 -7.93 -8.56 -18.76
C GLU A 94 -6.55 -8.67 -18.12
N GLN A 95 -5.62 -9.23 -18.86
CA GLN A 95 -4.21 -9.27 -18.47
C GLN A 95 -3.63 -7.87 -18.46
N SER A 96 -3.53 -7.29 -17.30
CA SER A 96 -2.79 -6.05 -17.10
C SER A 96 -1.45 -6.38 -16.44
N SER A 97 -0.37 -6.05 -17.12
CA SER A 97 0.97 -6.12 -16.57
C SER A 97 1.43 -4.70 -16.27
N LEU A 98 1.57 -4.38 -14.98
CA LEU A 98 2.02 -3.09 -14.50
C LEU A 98 3.40 -3.23 -13.87
N THR A 99 4.27 -2.28 -14.15
CA THR A 99 5.56 -2.14 -13.48
C THR A 99 5.59 -0.81 -12.75
N LEU A 100 5.97 -0.86 -11.48
CA LEU A 100 6.08 0.28 -10.59
C LEU A 100 7.54 0.50 -10.23
N LEU A 101 7.97 1.75 -10.23
CA LEU A 101 9.24 2.21 -9.71
C LEU A 101 8.99 3.34 -8.72
N TYR A 102 9.57 3.23 -7.52
CA TYR A 102 9.54 4.28 -6.52
C TYR A 102 10.94 4.58 -6.03
N SER A 103 11.35 5.82 -6.14
CA SER A 103 12.66 6.27 -5.64
C SER A 103 12.53 6.80 -4.22
N LEU A 104 13.27 6.19 -3.28
CA LEU A 104 13.27 6.60 -1.87
C LEU A 104 13.90 7.99 -1.66
N SER A 105 14.88 8.35 -2.46
CA SER A 105 15.63 9.61 -2.29
C SER A 105 14.83 10.85 -2.71
N ASN A 106 14.22 10.82 -3.89
CA ASN A 106 13.46 11.95 -4.43
C ASN A 106 11.95 11.80 -4.34
N LYS A 107 11.46 10.65 -3.84
CA LYS A 107 10.03 10.33 -3.66
C LYS A 107 9.22 10.37 -4.97
N ILE A 108 9.84 10.06 -6.08
CA ILE A 108 9.19 9.98 -7.38
C ILE A 108 8.63 8.57 -7.59
N PHE A 109 7.35 8.53 -7.92
CA PHE A 109 6.61 7.33 -8.28
C PHE A 109 6.41 7.30 -9.80
N LYS A 110 6.69 6.16 -10.41
CA LYS A 110 6.41 5.88 -11.82
C LYS A 110 5.78 4.51 -11.97
N MET A 111 4.72 4.44 -12.73
CA MET A 111 4.06 3.19 -13.09
C MET A 111 3.75 3.19 -14.57
N LYS A 112 3.93 2.06 -15.22
CA LYS A 112 3.57 1.88 -16.63
C LYS A 112 2.98 0.51 -16.90
N SER A 113 2.09 0.43 -17.87
CA SER A 113 1.61 -0.82 -18.42
C SER A 113 2.57 -1.34 -19.50
N ARG A 114 2.71 -2.66 -19.58
CA ARG A 114 3.49 -3.32 -20.64
C ARG A 114 2.76 -3.36 -21.98
N TYR A 115 1.43 -3.46 -21.93
CA TYR A 115 0.62 -3.73 -23.12
C TYR A 115 -0.22 -2.55 -23.61
N THR A 116 -0.28 -1.49 -22.84
CA THR A 116 -1.02 -0.28 -23.18
C THR A 116 -0.15 0.96 -23.00
N ASP A 117 -0.60 2.12 -23.47
CA ASP A 117 0.04 3.42 -23.27
C ASP A 117 -0.17 4.00 -21.86
N THR A 118 -0.83 3.25 -20.99
CA THR A 118 -1.13 3.69 -19.61
C THR A 118 0.15 3.87 -18.80
N ARG A 119 0.31 5.04 -18.22
CA ARG A 119 1.39 5.37 -17.30
C ARG A 119 0.93 6.37 -16.25
N ILE A 120 1.56 6.34 -15.10
CA ILE A 120 1.33 7.26 -14.00
C ILE A 120 2.69 7.74 -13.50
N GLU A 121 2.84 9.03 -13.34
CA GLU A 121 4.01 9.63 -12.72
C GLU A 121 3.59 10.66 -11.71
N GLY A 122 4.25 10.69 -10.56
CA GLY A 122 3.97 11.68 -9.54
C GLY A 122 4.98 11.70 -8.42
N LYS A 123 4.71 12.55 -7.47
CA LYS A 123 5.53 12.74 -6.28
C LYS A 123 4.75 12.34 -5.04
N CYS A 124 5.43 11.68 -4.13
CA CYS A 124 4.85 11.18 -2.90
C CYS A 124 5.31 11.97 -1.69
N THR A 125 4.50 11.96 -0.65
CA THR A 125 4.83 12.47 0.68
C THR A 125 4.92 11.31 1.66
N GLY A 126 5.78 11.41 2.66
CA GLY A 126 6.01 10.38 3.65
C GLY A 126 7.30 9.59 3.41
N ILE A 127 7.57 8.66 4.30
CA ILE A 127 8.75 7.79 4.27
C ILE A 127 8.26 6.35 4.13
N MET A 128 8.74 5.68 3.09
CA MET A 128 8.50 4.26 2.90
C MET A 128 9.67 3.47 3.48
N THR A 129 9.38 2.61 4.43
CA THR A 129 10.35 1.64 4.96
C THR A 129 9.88 0.24 4.60
N LEU A 130 10.75 -0.54 4.01
CA LEU A 130 10.54 -1.97 3.74
C LEU A 130 11.06 -2.81 4.90
#